data_a0d222fbb7dd81f122b51fb5a600c3b7
#
_entry.id   a0d222fbb7dd81f122b51fb5a600c3b7
#
_cell.length_a   1.000
_cell.length_b   1.000
_cell.length_c   1.000
_cell.angle_alpha   90.00
_cell.angle_beta   90.00
_cell.angle_gamma   90.00
#
_symmetry.space_group_name_H-M   'P 1'
#
loop_
_entity.id
_entity.type
_entity.pdbx_description
1 polymer ?
#
loop_
_entity_poly.entity_id
_entity_poly.type
_entity_poly.pdbx_seq_one_letter_code
_entity_poly.pdbx_strand_id
1 'polypeptide(L)'
;MVKIVECQQQHFRALSYSLSPEQAKFTALPSVWFADLNAKKPWKAFSILFDDEPVGFFVLDQGEDRQKYSDNPQAVLLRSMSIHPDFQGLGIAKQALSHQRLMPLLLHHFPSSHEIVLGVNHLNQRAYAFYLACGFKHTQRELMGIRGKQSILSLDFSICKHS
;
A
#
# COMPACT_ATOMS: atom_id res chain seq x y z
N MET A 1 18.37 -6.21 3.62
CA MET A 1 17.96 -5.49 2.41
C MET A 1 16.49 -5.68 2.15
N VAL A 2 15.79 -4.62 1.79
CA VAL A 2 14.36 -4.66 1.51
C VAL A 2 14.13 -4.82 0.01
N LYS A 3 13.25 -5.77 -0.37
CA LYS A 3 12.82 -5.98 -1.75
C LYS A 3 11.31 -6.07 -1.80
N ILE A 4 10.73 -5.75 -2.96
CA ILE A 4 9.30 -5.93 -3.20
C ILE A 4 9.13 -6.85 -4.40
N VAL A 5 8.33 -7.89 -4.22
CA VAL A 5 8.00 -8.85 -5.29
C VAL A 5 6.50 -9.10 -5.29
N GLU A 6 5.96 -9.61 -6.41
CA GLU A 6 4.56 -10.03 -6.42
C GLU A 6 4.35 -11.13 -5.38
N CYS A 7 3.22 -11.03 -4.66
CA CYS A 7 2.87 -12.04 -3.66
C CYS A 7 2.60 -13.38 -4.33
N GLN A 8 3.18 -14.44 -3.78
CA GLN A 8 3.05 -15.80 -4.29
C GLN A 8 2.61 -16.74 -3.17
N GLN A 9 2.06 -17.89 -3.54
CA GLN A 9 1.58 -18.86 -2.58
C GLN A 9 2.65 -19.25 -1.55
N GLN A 10 3.90 -19.35 -1.97
CA GLN A 10 5.01 -19.67 -1.07
C GLN A 10 5.22 -18.63 0.04
N HIS A 11 4.66 -17.42 -0.11
CA HIS A 11 4.76 -16.37 0.91
C HIS A 11 3.63 -16.45 1.96
N PHE A 12 2.57 -17.20 1.70
CA PHE A 12 1.34 -17.17 2.50
C PHE A 12 1.58 -17.49 3.97
N ARG A 13 2.41 -18.48 4.25
CA ARG A 13 2.67 -18.89 5.63
C ARG A 13 3.29 -17.75 6.46
N ALA A 14 4.31 -17.12 5.91
CA ALA A 14 4.99 -16.00 6.57
C ALA A 14 4.07 -14.78 6.70
N LEU A 15 3.18 -14.56 5.73
CA LEU A 15 2.28 -13.41 5.71
C LEU A 15 0.95 -13.66 6.43
N SER A 16 0.78 -14.81 7.09
CA SER A 16 -0.42 -15.11 7.87
C SER A 16 -0.31 -14.63 9.32
N TYR A 17 0.38 -13.53 9.53
CA TYR A 17 0.53 -12.90 10.85
C TYR A 17 -0.75 -12.17 11.26
N SER A 18 -0.86 -11.90 12.56
CA SER A 18 -1.90 -11.04 13.12
C SER A 18 -1.30 -9.69 13.47
N LEU A 19 -2.14 -8.67 13.45
CA LEU A 19 -1.75 -7.33 13.88
C LEU A 19 -2.32 -7.06 15.26
N SER A 20 -1.77 -6.06 15.98
CA SER A 20 -2.36 -5.61 17.24
C SER A 20 -3.78 -5.14 17.02
N PRO A 21 -4.66 -5.17 18.03
CA PRO A 21 -6.03 -4.66 17.89
C PRO A 21 -6.09 -3.23 17.37
N GLU A 22 -5.13 -2.39 17.76
CA GLU A 22 -5.04 -1.01 17.30
C GLU A 22 -4.81 -0.94 15.79
N GLN A 23 -3.88 -1.72 15.28
CA GLN A 23 -3.55 -1.73 13.85
C GLN A 23 -4.65 -2.42 13.03
N ALA A 24 -5.24 -3.47 13.57
CA ALA A 24 -6.29 -4.23 12.89
C ALA A 24 -7.57 -3.41 12.65
N LYS A 25 -7.75 -2.33 13.40
CA LYS A 25 -8.90 -1.43 13.19
C LYS A 25 -8.85 -0.73 11.84
N PHE A 26 -7.66 -0.53 11.29
CA PHE A 26 -7.49 0.37 10.14
C PHE A 26 -7.01 -0.33 8.87
N THR A 27 -6.64 -1.60 8.94
CA THR A 27 -6.11 -2.29 7.76
C THR A 27 -6.55 -3.76 7.73
N ALA A 28 -6.83 -4.27 6.55
CA ALA A 28 -7.13 -5.67 6.35
C ALA A 28 -5.83 -6.49 6.40
N LEU A 29 -5.92 -7.70 6.95
CA LEU A 29 -4.79 -8.61 6.99
C LEU A 29 -4.47 -9.13 5.58
N PRO A 30 -3.18 -9.48 5.32
CA PRO A 30 -2.81 -10.02 4.00
C PRO A 30 -3.65 -11.22 3.57
N SER A 31 -4.01 -12.09 4.51
CA SER A 31 -4.75 -13.32 4.20
C SER A 31 -6.10 -13.08 3.53
N VAL A 32 -6.67 -11.89 3.71
CA VAL A 32 -7.95 -11.52 3.05
C VAL A 32 -7.83 -11.61 1.52
N TRP A 33 -6.63 -11.40 0.97
CA TRP A 33 -6.40 -11.34 -0.47
C TRP A 33 -5.92 -12.66 -1.07
N PHE A 34 -5.53 -13.64 -0.25
CA PHE A 34 -4.84 -14.84 -0.75
C PHE A 34 -5.67 -15.70 -1.70
N ALA A 35 -6.97 -15.81 -1.46
CA ALA A 35 -7.84 -16.68 -2.26
C ALA A 35 -7.96 -16.21 -3.72
N ASP A 36 -7.75 -14.92 -3.98
CA ASP A 36 -7.99 -14.32 -5.29
C ASP A 36 -6.71 -13.95 -6.04
N LEU A 37 -5.53 -14.33 -5.55
CA LEU A 37 -4.27 -13.93 -6.17
C LEU A 37 -4.12 -14.34 -7.62
N ASN A 38 -4.64 -15.51 -7.98
CA ASN A 38 -4.51 -16.06 -9.34
C ASN A 38 -5.67 -15.66 -10.24
N ALA A 39 -6.67 -14.97 -9.72
CA ALA A 39 -7.80 -14.50 -10.53
C ALA A 39 -7.41 -13.25 -11.32
N LYS A 40 -8.08 -13.04 -12.45
CA LYS A 40 -7.87 -11.82 -13.22
C LYS A 40 -8.56 -10.66 -12.50
N LYS A 41 -7.78 -9.78 -11.88
CA LYS A 41 -8.27 -8.69 -11.05
C LYS A 41 -7.61 -7.37 -11.44
N PRO A 42 -8.27 -6.21 -11.17
CA PRO A 42 -7.69 -4.90 -11.43
C PRO A 42 -6.66 -4.50 -10.36
N TRP A 43 -6.24 -5.43 -9.53
CA TRP A 43 -5.28 -5.18 -8.45
C TRP A 43 -4.15 -6.19 -8.47
N LYS A 44 -3.02 -5.79 -7.86
CA LYS A 44 -1.86 -6.64 -7.65
C LYS A 44 -1.46 -6.60 -6.19
N ALA A 45 -1.15 -7.76 -5.63
CA ALA A 45 -0.64 -7.89 -4.26
C ALA A 45 0.86 -8.08 -4.28
N PHE A 46 1.54 -7.45 -3.34
CA PHE A 46 3.00 -7.47 -3.25
C PHE A 46 3.45 -7.91 -1.86
N SER A 47 4.50 -8.72 -1.85
CA SER A 47 5.18 -9.11 -0.63
C SER A 47 6.39 -8.22 -0.44
N ILE A 48 6.62 -7.78 0.80
CA ILE A 48 7.83 -7.05 1.18
C ILE A 48 8.76 -8.08 1.81
N LEU A 49 9.95 -8.22 1.22
CA LEU A 49 10.96 -9.16 1.70
C LEU A 49 12.05 -8.40 2.45
N PHE A 50 12.46 -8.93 3.58
CA PHE A 50 13.62 -8.46 4.32
C PHE A 50 14.60 -9.63 4.44
N ASP A 51 15.78 -9.48 3.83
CA ASP A 51 16.77 -10.55 3.74
C ASP A 51 16.13 -11.84 3.22
N ASP A 52 15.33 -11.68 2.14
CA ASP A 52 14.64 -12.75 1.42
C ASP A 52 13.47 -13.42 2.17
N GLU A 53 13.11 -12.93 3.36
CA GLU A 53 11.95 -13.42 4.10
C GLU A 53 10.75 -12.48 3.92
N PRO A 54 9.54 -13.02 3.64
CA PRO A 54 8.35 -12.17 3.57
C PRO A 54 8.00 -11.64 4.95
N VAL A 55 8.00 -10.31 5.10
CA VAL A 55 7.73 -9.65 6.39
C VAL A 55 6.63 -8.61 6.29
N GLY A 56 6.14 -8.32 5.10
CA GLY A 56 5.10 -7.31 4.90
C GLY A 56 4.36 -7.48 3.59
N PHE A 57 3.32 -6.67 3.41
CA PHE A 57 2.38 -6.87 2.33
C PHE A 57 1.67 -5.55 2.01
N PHE A 58 1.31 -5.36 0.76
CA PHE A 58 0.40 -4.30 0.34
C PHE A 58 -0.24 -4.64 -1.00
N VAL A 59 -1.30 -3.91 -1.33
CA VAL A 59 -2.04 -4.07 -2.58
C VAL A 59 -2.06 -2.74 -3.32
N LEU A 60 -1.88 -2.78 -4.63
CA LEU A 60 -2.11 -1.66 -5.54
C LEU A 60 -3.33 -1.99 -6.41
N ASP A 61 -4.33 -1.12 -6.40
CA ASP A 61 -5.65 -1.42 -6.93
C ASP A 61 -6.13 -0.30 -7.87
N GLN A 62 -6.47 -0.66 -9.11
CA GLN A 62 -7.09 0.25 -10.09
C GLN A 62 -8.58 -0.03 -10.30
N GLY A 63 -9.21 -0.81 -9.42
CA GLY A 63 -10.62 -1.15 -9.49
C GLY A 63 -11.54 -0.01 -9.10
N GLU A 64 -12.82 -0.32 -8.93
CA GLU A 64 -13.86 0.67 -8.67
C GLU A 64 -13.64 1.48 -7.39
N ASP A 65 -13.08 0.86 -6.36
CA ASP A 65 -12.84 1.56 -5.09
C ASP A 65 -11.89 2.75 -5.24
N ARG A 66 -10.99 2.71 -6.20
CA ARG A 66 -10.08 3.83 -6.47
C ARG A 66 -10.83 5.12 -6.75
N GLN A 67 -12.00 5.04 -7.39
CA GLN A 67 -12.79 6.22 -7.75
C GLN A 67 -13.22 7.05 -6.53
N LYS A 68 -13.31 6.43 -5.38
CA LYS A 68 -13.65 7.13 -4.13
C LYS A 68 -12.49 7.99 -3.62
N TYR A 69 -11.27 7.69 -4.07
CA TYR A 69 -10.05 8.32 -3.58
C TYR A 69 -9.43 9.30 -4.57
N SER A 70 -9.77 9.23 -5.84
CA SER A 70 -9.18 10.10 -6.86
C SER A 70 -10.09 10.23 -8.07
N ASP A 71 -10.12 11.45 -8.64
CA ASP A 71 -10.78 11.70 -9.91
C ASP A 71 -9.89 11.32 -11.10
N ASN A 72 -8.61 11.03 -10.85
CA ASN A 72 -7.68 10.59 -11.87
C ASN A 72 -7.97 9.13 -12.22
N PRO A 73 -8.43 8.83 -13.46
CA PRO A 73 -8.80 7.46 -13.82
C PRO A 73 -7.60 6.51 -13.86
N GLN A 74 -6.38 7.04 -13.91
CA GLN A 74 -5.17 6.24 -13.94
C GLN A 74 -4.50 6.11 -12.57
N ALA A 75 -5.04 6.73 -11.52
CA ALA A 75 -4.48 6.59 -10.19
C ALA A 75 -4.59 5.15 -9.69
N VAL A 76 -3.66 4.76 -8.83
CA VAL A 76 -3.62 3.45 -8.20
C VAL A 76 -3.84 3.63 -6.70
N LEU A 77 -4.72 2.84 -6.11
CA LEU A 77 -5.02 2.87 -4.68
C LEU A 77 -4.11 1.90 -3.93
N LEU A 78 -3.33 2.43 -3.00
CA LEU A 78 -2.54 1.62 -2.06
C LEU A 78 -3.43 1.23 -0.89
N ARG A 79 -3.52 -0.07 -0.61
CA ARG A 79 -4.37 -0.57 0.47
C ARG A 79 -3.75 -1.79 1.14
N SER A 80 -4.21 -2.10 2.35
CA SER A 80 -3.81 -3.29 3.12
C SER A 80 -2.31 -3.36 3.38
N MET A 81 -1.68 -2.20 3.60
CA MET A 81 -0.26 -2.14 3.93
C MET A 81 -0.03 -2.56 5.38
N SER A 82 0.82 -3.55 5.60
CA SER A 82 1.19 -3.97 6.95
C SER A 82 2.56 -4.63 6.96
N ILE A 83 3.16 -4.66 8.17
CA ILE A 83 4.43 -5.33 8.44
C ILE A 83 4.19 -6.30 9.59
N HIS A 84 4.76 -7.50 9.50
CA HIS A 84 4.74 -8.48 10.59
C HIS A 84 5.20 -7.80 11.89
N PRO A 85 4.48 -8.00 13.01
CA PRO A 85 4.81 -7.32 14.26
C PRO A 85 6.26 -7.45 14.71
N ASP A 86 6.89 -8.60 14.48
CA ASP A 86 8.28 -8.83 14.87
C ASP A 86 9.28 -8.00 14.05
N PHE A 87 8.86 -7.42 12.96
CA PHE A 87 9.72 -6.64 12.05
C PHE A 87 9.34 -5.16 11.98
N GLN A 88 8.39 -4.73 12.83
CA GLN A 88 8.01 -3.31 12.90
C GLN A 88 9.10 -2.52 13.64
N GLY A 89 9.17 -1.21 13.33
CA GLY A 89 10.13 -0.33 13.98
C GLY A 89 11.55 -0.42 13.44
N LEU A 90 11.78 -1.16 12.36
CA LEU A 90 13.11 -1.32 11.75
C LEU A 90 13.31 -0.49 10.48
N GLY A 91 12.31 0.33 10.13
CA GLY A 91 12.39 1.16 8.91
C GLY A 91 12.07 0.41 7.62
N ILE A 92 11.60 -0.83 7.71
CA ILE A 92 11.30 -1.66 6.54
C ILE A 92 10.19 -1.06 5.70
N ALA A 93 9.09 -0.65 6.34
CA ALA A 93 7.95 -0.06 5.64
C ALA A 93 8.35 1.21 4.89
N LYS A 94 9.15 2.07 5.52
CA LYS A 94 9.60 3.31 4.91
C LYS A 94 10.48 3.06 3.69
N GLN A 95 11.33 2.05 3.75
CA GLN A 95 12.15 1.66 2.60
C GLN A 95 11.28 1.09 1.48
N ALA A 96 10.29 0.24 1.83
CA ALA A 96 9.42 -0.38 0.85
C ALA A 96 8.59 0.65 0.09
N LEU A 97 8.08 1.67 0.78
CA LEU A 97 7.22 2.69 0.17
C LEU A 97 7.99 3.92 -0.31
N SER A 98 9.31 3.82 -0.44
CA SER A 98 10.09 4.89 -1.04
C SER A 98 9.69 5.08 -2.50
N HIS A 99 9.78 6.32 -2.97
CA HIS A 99 9.54 6.64 -4.38
C HIS A 99 10.37 5.76 -5.30
N GLN A 100 11.64 5.55 -4.94
CA GLN A 100 12.58 4.76 -5.72
C GLN A 100 12.13 3.31 -5.90
N ARG A 101 11.48 2.72 -4.90
CA ARG A 101 11.02 1.32 -4.97
C ARG A 101 9.62 1.19 -5.58
N LEU A 102 8.75 2.18 -5.36
CA LEU A 102 7.40 2.14 -5.91
C LEU A 102 7.35 2.43 -7.41
N MET A 103 8.23 3.30 -7.89
CA MET A 103 8.21 3.69 -9.30
C MET A 103 8.36 2.51 -10.25
N PRO A 104 9.32 1.57 -10.05
CA PRO A 104 9.42 0.40 -10.93
C PRO A 104 8.18 -0.47 -10.93
N LEU A 105 7.47 -0.56 -9.79
CA LEU A 105 6.22 -1.31 -9.72
C LEU A 105 5.14 -0.69 -10.61
N LEU A 106 5.01 0.64 -10.57
CA LEU A 106 4.07 1.34 -11.42
C LEU A 106 4.41 1.17 -12.90
N LEU A 107 5.68 1.33 -13.25
CA LEU A 107 6.12 1.20 -14.64
C LEU A 107 5.84 -0.19 -15.20
N HIS A 108 6.02 -1.22 -14.39
CA HIS A 108 5.84 -2.60 -14.81
C HIS A 108 4.38 -3.04 -14.81
N HIS A 109 3.64 -2.74 -13.75
CA HIS A 109 2.30 -3.27 -13.54
C HIS A 109 1.16 -2.31 -13.91
N PHE A 110 1.42 -1.00 -13.85
CA PHE A 110 0.42 0.03 -14.10
C PHE A 110 1.06 1.15 -14.95
N PRO A 111 1.49 0.83 -16.17
CA PRO A 111 2.32 1.78 -16.95
C PRO A 111 1.65 3.10 -17.29
N SER A 112 0.32 3.15 -17.27
CA SER A 112 -0.42 4.40 -17.52
C SER A 112 -0.56 5.26 -16.26
N SER A 113 -0.15 4.77 -15.10
CA SER A 113 -0.32 5.49 -13.84
C SER A 113 0.88 6.37 -13.52
N HIS A 114 0.58 7.55 -12.98
CA HIS A 114 1.58 8.50 -12.46
C HIS A 114 1.31 8.85 -11.00
N GLU A 115 0.33 8.19 -10.37
CA GLU A 115 -0.12 8.59 -9.04
C GLU A 115 -0.55 7.39 -8.22
N ILE A 116 -0.09 7.34 -6.96
CA ILE A 116 -0.59 6.40 -5.96
C ILE A 116 -1.36 7.21 -4.91
N VAL A 117 -2.59 6.80 -4.62
CA VAL A 117 -3.43 7.44 -3.60
C VAL A 117 -3.72 6.45 -2.49
N LEU A 118 -4.03 6.96 -1.30
CA LEU A 118 -4.44 6.14 -0.17
C LEU A 118 -5.33 6.95 0.78
N GLY A 119 -6.08 6.26 1.61
CA GLY A 119 -6.87 6.88 2.67
C GLY A 119 -6.28 6.54 4.03
N VAL A 120 -6.18 7.55 4.90
CA VAL A 120 -5.76 7.36 6.28
C VAL A 120 -6.85 7.86 7.19
N ASN A 121 -7.33 6.99 8.09
CA ASN A 121 -8.34 7.37 9.08
C ASN A 121 -7.79 8.49 9.97
N HIS A 122 -8.65 9.47 10.27
CA HIS A 122 -8.26 10.62 11.10
C HIS A 122 -7.75 10.20 12.48
N LEU A 123 -8.20 9.07 12.99
CA LEU A 123 -7.74 8.54 14.27
C LEU A 123 -6.38 7.85 14.19
N ASN A 124 -5.92 7.51 12.98
CA ASN A 124 -4.65 6.83 12.77
C ASN A 124 -3.53 7.84 12.48
N GLN A 125 -3.20 8.64 13.49
CA GLN A 125 -2.21 9.70 13.36
C GLN A 125 -0.80 9.15 13.07
N ARG A 126 -0.50 7.97 13.58
CA ARG A 126 0.79 7.32 13.35
C ARG A 126 0.99 6.99 11.88
N ALA A 127 -0.03 6.40 11.24
CA ALA A 127 0.03 6.11 9.81
C ALA A 127 0.10 7.38 8.98
N TYR A 128 -0.66 8.41 9.35
CA TYR A 128 -0.63 9.70 8.67
C TYR A 128 0.79 10.27 8.63
N ALA A 129 1.44 10.35 9.78
CA ALA A 129 2.81 10.84 9.87
C ALA A 129 3.78 9.97 9.08
N PHE A 130 3.59 8.65 9.11
CA PHE A 130 4.41 7.71 8.37
C PHE A 130 4.34 7.96 6.86
N TYR A 131 3.13 8.09 6.32
CA TYR A 131 2.98 8.29 4.88
C TYR A 131 3.52 9.65 4.43
N LEU A 132 3.38 10.70 5.25
CA LEU A 132 4.02 11.98 4.95
C LEU A 132 5.54 11.83 4.91
N ALA A 133 6.11 11.05 5.83
CA ALA A 133 7.55 10.80 5.86
C ALA A 133 8.02 10.01 4.62
N CYS A 134 7.13 9.23 4.00
CA CYS A 134 7.42 8.52 2.76
C CYS A 134 7.33 9.41 1.51
N GLY A 135 6.86 10.64 1.67
CA GLY A 135 6.73 11.58 0.54
C GLY A 135 5.31 11.80 0.05
N PHE A 136 4.33 11.11 0.61
CA PHE A 136 2.92 11.36 0.27
C PHE A 136 2.51 12.75 0.76
N LYS A 137 1.61 13.39 0.04
CA LYS A 137 1.09 14.72 0.37
C LYS A 137 -0.41 14.67 0.57
N HIS A 138 -0.92 15.49 1.49
CA HIS A 138 -2.35 15.63 1.70
C HIS A 138 -2.97 16.32 0.48
N THR A 139 -4.03 15.70 -0.07
CA THR A 139 -4.71 16.24 -1.26
C THR A 139 -5.71 17.34 -0.93
N GLN A 140 -5.98 17.59 0.35
CA GLN A 140 -7.07 18.43 0.86
C GLN A 140 -8.44 17.79 0.64
N ARG A 141 -8.49 16.51 0.27
CA ARG A 141 -9.72 15.75 0.10
C ARG A 141 -9.89 14.78 1.26
N GLU A 142 -11.13 14.49 1.57
CA GLU A 142 -11.51 13.58 2.63
C GLU A 142 -12.57 12.61 2.13
N LEU A 143 -12.66 11.44 2.77
CA LEU A 143 -13.64 10.43 2.46
C LEU A 143 -14.24 9.90 3.76
N MET A 144 -15.57 9.80 3.83
CA MET A 144 -16.24 9.17 4.96
C MET A 144 -16.26 7.67 4.71
N GLY A 145 -15.51 6.92 5.51
CA GLY A 145 -15.48 5.47 5.45
C GLY A 145 -16.34 4.86 6.57
N ILE A 146 -16.42 3.53 6.57
CA ILE A 146 -17.19 2.77 7.57
C ILE A 146 -16.67 3.07 8.99
N ARG A 147 -15.39 3.31 9.14
CA ARG A 147 -14.72 3.52 10.43
C ARG A 147 -14.46 4.99 10.72
N GLY A 148 -15.06 5.91 9.96
CA GLY A 148 -14.92 7.33 10.14
C GLY A 148 -14.26 8.04 8.99
N LYS A 149 -13.95 9.30 9.20
CA LYS A 149 -13.32 10.15 8.19
C LYS A 149 -11.89 9.74 7.89
N GLN A 150 -11.54 9.78 6.61
CA GLN A 150 -10.17 9.52 6.14
C GLN A 150 -9.63 10.73 5.40
N SER A 151 -8.35 11.01 5.59
CA SER A 151 -7.61 11.96 4.74
C SER A 151 -7.09 11.20 3.53
N ILE A 152 -7.21 11.81 2.35
CA ILE A 152 -6.67 11.22 1.13
C ILE A 152 -5.31 11.81 0.86
N LEU A 153 -4.30 10.93 0.76
CA LEU A 153 -2.92 11.30 0.47
C LEU A 153 -2.54 10.80 -0.92
N SER A 154 -1.60 11.49 -1.55
CA SER A 154 -1.15 11.16 -2.91
C SER A 154 0.36 11.25 -3.03
N LEU A 155 0.94 10.35 -3.81
CA LEU A 155 2.34 10.39 -4.22
C LEU A 155 2.36 10.45 -5.76
N ASP A 156 2.96 11.52 -6.28
CA ASP A 156 2.98 11.80 -7.71
C ASP A 156 4.33 11.41 -8.31
N PHE A 157 4.30 10.64 -9.37
CA PHE A 157 5.48 10.16 -10.09
C PHE A 157 5.69 10.85 -11.44
N SER A 158 4.82 11.79 -11.82
CA SER A 158 4.85 12.38 -13.14
C SER A 158 6.16 13.11 -13.45
N ILE A 159 6.71 13.83 -12.47
CA ILE A 159 7.97 14.58 -12.64
C ILE A 159 9.12 13.63 -12.94
N CYS A 160 9.17 12.50 -12.25
CA CYS A 160 10.25 11.51 -12.42
C CYS A 160 10.17 10.78 -13.74
N LYS A 161 8.98 10.63 -14.32
CA LYS A 161 8.80 9.97 -15.61
C LYS A 161 9.23 10.84 -16.79
N HIS A 162 9.37 12.15 -16.58
CA HIS A 162 9.77 13.10 -17.61
C HIS A 162 11.27 13.43 -17.58
N SER A 163 11.96 12.98 -16.56
CA SER A 163 13.41 13.16 -16.48
C SER A 163 14.22 11.93 -17.01
#